data_32511830a2a69c1ddff7da212a611123
#
_entry.id   32511830a2a69c1ddff7da212a611123
#
_cell.length_a   1.000
_cell.length_b   1.000
_cell.length_c   1.000
_cell.angle_alpha   90.00
_cell.angle_beta   90.00
_cell.angle_gamma   90.00
#
_symmetry.space_group_name_H-M   'P 1'
#
loop_
_entity.id
_entity.type
_entity.pdbx_description
1 polymer ?
#
loop_
_entity_poly.entity_id
_entity_poly.type
_entity_poly.pdbx_seq_one_letter_code
_entity_poly.pdbx_strand_id
1 'polypeptide(L)'
;MLNGGKRHFGIFAIILLLIGAYFFLIREDHQKKMGELNRYELGVLNELIEKKQFFRDSLQDEMDSVMLQLHKNTDYSDEFRYYTNRRMLQKSQMFSFDYASQFSHKMRLLSDQIGDGNLMAESRILSSFNLAQACLFVEALDMLKSVNLDFSNRNDSILALYYFYYGITYQRLAVYVNDSVNAKRYNNIGIEMFMKSLDYSDDQGRNNFVLGRVYGRQGKYDVAQKYFEEALKYIPKEDNILYTLANASLGKCFKHQGLYEQATRYYIEATKNDILNAQNSSIAIIDLTEHLFKQYHLTRNVSKYVTIAIENGEFYGMRSQITHIDKIIPDIAKEKARQNRILVIFLTLIVVIFLIYILHILFRYEKNRKLLKGFRAMDKKMKDENNLLREENEKLSRAGMLLRDSNKLKDAYLGKLLESNSELTNMFEEFALKADQKLKKAQYEQVQKSIKELQKSFSKKEQLDRFDELFMSMFPTFVTDFYALLQPEHRKHDGESLLTPSMRIFALIRLGITSNQQIARVLNYTYNTILNYRVRVRAMAINPDSFEQDIMKIGL
;
A
#
# COMPACT_ATOMS: atom_id res chain seq x y z
N MET A 1 21.36 -42.11 37.47
CA MET A 1 20.80 -41.82 36.13
C MET A 1 20.08 -40.47 36.02
N LEU A 2 19.98 -39.66 37.04
CA LEU A 2 19.31 -38.34 37.06
C LEU A 2 20.20 -37.16 36.62
N ASN A 3 21.52 -37.34 36.47
CA ASN A 3 22.44 -36.24 36.14
C ASN A 3 22.62 -35.96 34.64
N GLY A 4 22.22 -36.86 33.75
CA GLY A 4 22.30 -36.62 32.29
C GLY A 4 21.26 -35.63 31.78
N GLY A 5 20.06 -35.61 32.36
CA GLY A 5 18.96 -34.71 31.91
C GLY A 5 19.21 -33.23 32.23
N LYS A 6 19.84 -32.94 33.39
CA LYS A 6 20.15 -31.55 33.79
C LYS A 6 21.28 -30.94 32.97
N ARG A 7 22.27 -31.71 32.50
CA ARG A 7 23.34 -31.22 31.60
C ARG A 7 22.82 -30.88 30.19
N HIS A 8 21.90 -31.67 29.64
CA HIS A 8 21.33 -31.40 28.34
C HIS A 8 20.36 -30.20 28.35
N PHE A 9 19.61 -30.02 29.45
CA PHE A 9 18.76 -28.84 29.64
C PHE A 9 19.59 -27.55 29.79
N GLY A 10 20.74 -27.62 30.47
CA GLY A 10 21.68 -26.50 30.62
C GLY A 10 22.29 -26.07 29.28
N ILE A 11 22.71 -27.02 28.44
CA ILE A 11 23.26 -26.72 27.09
C ILE A 11 22.19 -26.11 26.20
N PHE A 12 20.95 -26.61 26.23
CA PHE A 12 19.81 -26.07 25.47
C PHE A 12 19.47 -24.63 25.91
N ALA A 13 19.44 -24.36 27.21
CA ALA A 13 19.21 -23.02 27.74
C ALA A 13 20.34 -22.03 27.36
N ILE A 14 21.59 -22.47 27.37
CA ILE A 14 22.74 -21.65 26.95
C ILE A 14 22.68 -21.33 25.45
N ILE A 15 22.33 -22.31 24.60
CA ILE A 15 22.17 -22.08 23.15
C ILE A 15 21.04 -21.09 22.88
N LEU A 16 19.90 -21.22 23.55
CA LEU A 16 18.79 -20.28 23.44
C LEU A 16 19.17 -18.87 23.92
N LEU A 17 19.94 -18.76 25.01
CA LEU A 17 20.43 -17.47 25.50
C LEU A 17 21.46 -16.84 24.55
N LEU A 18 22.37 -17.61 23.96
CA LEU A 18 23.34 -17.12 22.99
C LEU A 18 22.65 -16.65 21.68
N ILE A 19 21.63 -17.37 21.25
CA ILE A 19 20.82 -16.99 20.07
C ILE A 19 19.98 -15.76 20.37
N GLY A 20 19.35 -15.67 21.54
CA GLY A 20 18.64 -14.49 22.00
C GLY A 20 19.55 -13.26 22.12
N ALA A 21 20.76 -13.44 22.66
CA ALA A 21 21.78 -12.40 22.77
C ALA A 21 22.27 -11.93 21.39
N TYR A 22 22.46 -12.85 20.43
CA TYR A 22 22.82 -12.51 19.06
C TYR A 22 21.73 -11.65 18.37
N PHE A 23 20.46 -12.03 18.49
CA PHE A 23 19.34 -11.23 17.99
C PHE A 23 19.19 -9.88 18.69
N PHE A 24 19.44 -9.84 19.99
CA PHE A 24 19.43 -8.62 20.77
C PHE A 24 20.55 -7.67 20.35
N LEU A 25 21.77 -8.17 20.15
CA LEU A 25 22.93 -7.39 19.71
C LEU A 25 22.75 -6.82 18.28
N ILE A 26 22.23 -7.63 17.35
CA ILE A 26 21.92 -7.13 15.98
C ILE A 26 20.85 -6.04 16.05
N ARG A 27 19.82 -6.20 16.88
CA ARG A 27 18.76 -5.21 17.07
C ARG A 27 19.29 -3.92 17.72
N GLU A 28 20.18 -4.04 18.69
CA GLU A 28 20.74 -2.90 19.41
C GLU A 28 21.70 -2.08 18.54
N ASP A 29 22.50 -2.72 17.69
CA ASP A 29 23.45 -2.03 16.81
C ASP A 29 22.73 -1.16 15.75
N HIS A 30 21.59 -1.60 15.22
CA HIS A 30 20.78 -0.81 14.28
C HIS A 30 19.98 0.30 14.97
N GLN A 31 19.55 0.13 16.23
CA GLN A 31 18.86 1.18 16.98
C GLN A 31 19.78 2.26 17.53
N LYS A 32 21.05 1.97 17.75
CA LYS A 32 22.05 2.95 18.24
C LYS A 32 22.39 4.05 17.23
N LYS A 33 22.14 3.84 15.94
CA LYS A 33 22.45 4.83 14.88
C LYS A 33 21.44 5.95 14.77
N MET A 34 20.22 5.78 15.28
CA MET A 34 19.18 6.82 15.24
C MET A 34 19.02 7.48 16.60
N GLY A 35 19.05 8.81 16.62
CA GLY A 35 18.88 9.62 17.83
C GLY A 35 17.53 9.37 18.52
N GLU A 36 17.47 9.62 19.83
CA GLU A 36 16.28 9.37 20.65
C GLU A 36 15.07 10.18 20.20
N LEU A 37 15.31 11.44 19.82
CA LEU A 37 14.25 12.32 19.32
C LEU A 37 13.60 11.75 18.05
N ASN A 38 14.41 11.30 17.08
CA ASN A 38 13.86 10.72 15.85
C ASN A 38 13.15 9.39 16.10
N ARG A 39 13.58 8.60 17.07
CA ARG A 39 12.87 7.38 17.50
C ARG A 39 11.52 7.70 18.11
N TYR A 40 11.44 8.72 18.94
CA TYR A 40 10.19 9.21 19.52
C TYR A 40 9.25 9.71 18.42
N GLU A 41 9.75 10.58 17.53
CA GLU A 41 8.99 11.15 16.41
C GLU A 41 8.48 10.07 15.43
N LEU A 42 9.28 9.03 15.22
CA LEU A 42 8.88 7.86 14.42
C LEU A 42 7.78 7.05 15.13
N GLY A 43 7.79 7.00 16.45
CA GLY A 43 6.71 6.43 17.27
C GLY A 43 5.39 7.18 17.07
N VAL A 44 5.43 8.52 17.20
CA VAL A 44 4.28 9.39 16.95
C VAL A 44 3.75 9.25 15.52
N LEU A 45 4.65 9.17 14.53
CA LEU A 45 4.26 8.91 13.15
C LEU A 45 3.52 7.57 13.01
N ASN A 46 4.00 6.52 13.65
CA ASN A 46 3.34 5.21 13.59
C ASN A 46 1.94 5.23 14.20
N GLU A 47 1.72 6.00 15.27
CA GLU A 47 0.39 6.19 15.86
C GLU A 47 -0.54 6.98 14.93
N LEU A 48 -0.03 8.00 14.23
CA LEU A 48 -0.81 8.72 13.22
C LEU A 48 -1.17 7.82 12.03
N ILE A 49 -0.27 6.95 11.63
CA ILE A 49 -0.53 5.96 10.57
C ILE A 49 -1.69 5.04 10.92
N GLU A 50 -1.80 4.60 12.18
CA GLU A 50 -2.96 3.79 12.61
C GLU A 50 -4.29 4.55 12.54
N LYS A 51 -4.24 5.88 12.61
CA LYS A 51 -5.41 6.78 12.49
C LYS A 51 -5.64 7.28 11.06
N LYS A 52 -4.82 6.89 10.09
CA LYS A 52 -4.87 7.38 8.70
C LYS A 52 -6.27 7.26 8.09
N GLN A 53 -6.95 6.14 8.33
CA GLN A 53 -8.29 5.93 7.79
C GLN A 53 -9.30 6.93 8.34
N PHE A 54 -9.21 7.27 9.61
CA PHE A 54 -10.06 8.30 10.22
C PHE A 54 -9.93 9.65 9.52
N PHE A 55 -8.70 10.09 9.22
CA PHE A 55 -8.48 11.35 8.49
C PHE A 55 -9.02 11.30 7.06
N ARG A 56 -8.88 10.14 6.40
CA ARG A 56 -9.43 9.92 5.06
C ARG A 56 -10.96 10.00 5.06
N ASP A 57 -11.61 9.27 5.96
CA ASP A 57 -13.06 9.24 6.05
C ASP A 57 -13.60 10.64 6.37
N SER A 58 -12.98 11.35 7.31
CA SER A 58 -13.35 12.71 7.67
C SER A 58 -13.28 13.69 6.49
N LEU A 59 -12.21 13.62 5.68
CA LEU A 59 -12.07 14.47 4.50
C LEU A 59 -13.06 14.09 3.40
N GLN A 60 -13.31 12.80 3.23
CA GLN A 60 -14.29 12.29 2.27
C GLN A 60 -15.70 12.77 2.64
N ASP A 61 -16.10 12.63 3.89
CA ASP A 61 -17.40 13.10 4.40
C ASP A 61 -17.57 14.61 4.22
N GLU A 62 -16.49 15.40 4.45
CA GLU A 62 -16.50 16.85 4.18
C GLU A 62 -16.79 17.12 2.70
N MET A 63 -16.09 16.44 1.78
CA MET A 63 -16.26 16.64 0.34
C MET A 63 -17.65 16.22 -0.13
N ASP A 64 -18.14 15.09 0.33
CA ASP A 64 -19.47 14.57 -0.02
C ASP A 64 -20.58 15.50 0.50
N SER A 65 -20.43 16.00 1.74
CA SER A 65 -21.35 16.98 2.32
C SER A 65 -21.39 18.27 1.51
N VAL A 66 -20.23 18.81 1.13
CA VAL A 66 -20.15 20.04 0.30
C VAL A 66 -20.77 19.81 -1.09
N MET A 67 -20.49 18.67 -1.73
CA MET A 67 -21.09 18.34 -3.03
C MET A 67 -22.62 18.27 -2.92
N LEU A 68 -23.15 17.69 -1.87
CA LEU A 68 -24.59 17.60 -1.60
C LEU A 68 -25.21 18.97 -1.35
N GLN A 69 -24.53 19.83 -0.56
CA GLN A 69 -24.98 21.19 -0.30
C GLN A 69 -25.03 22.05 -1.57
N LEU A 70 -23.99 21.98 -2.40
CA LEU A 70 -23.94 22.69 -3.68
C LEU A 70 -24.99 22.20 -4.67
N HIS A 71 -25.39 20.94 -4.57
CA HIS A 71 -26.45 20.36 -5.43
C HIS A 71 -27.85 20.78 -4.97
N LYS A 72 -28.10 20.78 -3.65
CA LYS A 72 -29.43 21.04 -3.09
C LYS A 72 -29.79 22.52 -3.07
N ASN A 73 -28.83 23.42 -2.94
CA ASN A 73 -29.10 24.83 -2.78
C ASN A 73 -28.91 25.57 -4.10
N THR A 74 -30.01 25.91 -4.75
CA THR A 74 -30.05 26.63 -6.04
C THR A 74 -29.73 28.12 -5.93
N ASP A 75 -29.79 28.70 -4.73
CA ASP A 75 -29.67 30.14 -4.50
C ASP A 75 -28.21 30.63 -4.42
N TYR A 76 -27.25 29.69 -4.39
CA TYR A 76 -25.83 30.07 -4.42
C TYR A 76 -25.44 30.66 -5.78
N SER A 77 -24.72 31.79 -5.77
CA SER A 77 -24.16 32.37 -6.98
C SER A 77 -23.11 31.45 -7.62
N ASP A 78 -22.88 31.61 -8.93
CA ASP A 78 -21.87 30.82 -9.65
C ASP A 78 -20.46 31.09 -9.11
N GLU A 79 -20.16 32.33 -8.66
CA GLU A 79 -18.89 32.67 -8.01
C GLU A 79 -18.74 31.92 -6.69
N PHE A 80 -19.77 31.89 -5.83
CA PHE A 80 -19.71 31.14 -4.57
C PHE A 80 -19.47 29.67 -4.83
N ARG A 81 -20.18 29.10 -5.82
CA ARG A 81 -19.99 27.70 -6.24
C ARG A 81 -18.58 27.46 -6.78
N TYR A 82 -18.06 28.41 -7.59
CA TYR A 82 -16.70 28.35 -8.13
C TYR A 82 -15.66 28.29 -7.01
N TYR A 83 -15.67 29.26 -6.08
CA TYR A 83 -14.70 29.32 -4.99
C TYR A 83 -14.83 28.16 -4.01
N THR A 84 -16.05 27.67 -3.78
CA THR A 84 -16.27 26.47 -2.98
C THR A 84 -15.66 25.22 -3.66
N ASN A 85 -15.91 25.01 -4.94
CA ASN A 85 -15.28 23.93 -5.71
C ASN A 85 -13.76 24.08 -5.75
N ARG A 86 -13.23 25.31 -5.88
CA ARG A 86 -11.80 25.62 -5.82
C ARG A 86 -11.18 25.19 -4.49
N ARG A 87 -11.82 25.50 -3.37
CA ARG A 87 -11.36 25.07 -2.05
C ARG A 87 -11.37 23.55 -1.92
N MET A 88 -12.42 22.89 -2.38
CA MET A 88 -12.51 21.44 -2.35
C MET A 88 -11.51 20.78 -3.31
N LEU A 89 -11.27 21.38 -4.47
CA LEU A 89 -10.22 20.94 -5.39
C LEU A 89 -8.85 20.96 -4.69
N GLN A 90 -8.49 22.05 -4.00
CA GLN A 90 -7.21 22.14 -3.29
C GLN A 90 -7.03 21.02 -2.25
N LYS A 91 -8.08 20.68 -1.51
CA LYS A 91 -8.08 19.58 -0.54
C LYS A 91 -7.99 18.21 -1.24
N SER A 92 -8.70 18.03 -2.34
CA SER A 92 -8.79 16.74 -3.05
C SER A 92 -7.60 16.44 -3.96
N GLN A 93 -6.81 17.46 -4.38
CA GLN A 93 -5.71 17.32 -5.33
C GLN A 93 -4.65 16.27 -4.95
N MET A 94 -4.47 16.01 -3.65
CA MET A 94 -3.56 14.98 -3.15
C MET A 94 -4.30 13.86 -2.42
N PHE A 95 -5.61 13.94 -2.35
CA PHE A 95 -6.45 12.93 -1.72
C PHE A 95 -6.93 11.89 -2.72
N SER A 96 -7.65 12.30 -3.78
CA SER A 96 -8.24 11.41 -4.77
C SER A 96 -8.36 12.10 -6.13
N PHE A 97 -7.90 11.41 -7.18
CA PHE A 97 -8.03 11.90 -8.55
C PHE A 97 -9.50 12.10 -8.95
N ASP A 98 -10.39 11.20 -8.54
CA ASP A 98 -11.82 11.26 -8.90
C ASP A 98 -12.49 12.50 -8.31
N TYR A 99 -12.29 12.77 -7.01
CA TYR A 99 -12.82 13.99 -6.38
C TYR A 99 -12.22 15.25 -7.02
N ALA A 100 -10.90 15.28 -7.18
CA ALA A 100 -10.23 16.41 -7.80
C ALA A 100 -10.70 16.64 -9.25
N SER A 101 -10.94 15.59 -10.02
CA SER A 101 -11.50 15.67 -11.37
C SER A 101 -12.92 16.22 -11.38
N GLN A 102 -13.77 15.79 -10.47
CA GLN A 102 -15.14 16.29 -10.35
C GLN A 102 -15.16 17.78 -9.99
N PHE A 103 -14.38 18.20 -8.97
CA PHE A 103 -14.32 19.61 -8.60
C PHE A 103 -13.71 20.48 -9.70
N SER A 104 -12.62 20.02 -10.33
CA SER A 104 -11.98 20.77 -11.41
C SER A 104 -12.90 20.90 -12.65
N HIS A 105 -13.66 19.84 -12.97
CA HIS A 105 -14.65 19.89 -14.05
C HIS A 105 -15.76 20.92 -13.75
N LYS A 106 -16.33 20.88 -12.52
CA LYS A 106 -17.33 21.85 -12.08
C LYS A 106 -16.79 23.28 -12.12
N MET A 107 -15.54 23.49 -11.68
CA MET A 107 -14.90 24.81 -11.76
C MET A 107 -14.81 25.33 -13.19
N ARG A 108 -14.40 24.48 -14.16
CA ARG A 108 -14.33 24.90 -15.57
C ARG A 108 -15.71 25.29 -16.12
N LEU A 109 -16.73 24.48 -15.85
CA LEU A 109 -18.10 24.81 -16.27
C LEU A 109 -18.57 26.15 -15.68
N LEU A 110 -18.34 26.34 -14.38
CA LEU A 110 -18.72 27.58 -13.71
C LEU A 110 -17.92 28.78 -14.21
N SER A 111 -16.62 28.64 -14.44
CA SER A 111 -15.80 29.73 -14.99
C SER A 111 -16.25 30.14 -16.41
N ASP A 112 -16.63 29.15 -17.24
CA ASP A 112 -17.17 29.42 -18.56
C ASP A 112 -18.55 30.11 -18.51
N GLN A 113 -19.40 29.78 -17.50
CA GLN A 113 -20.70 30.44 -17.27
C GLN A 113 -20.53 31.88 -16.76
N ILE A 114 -19.59 32.09 -15.79
CA ILE A 114 -19.26 33.42 -15.25
C ILE A 114 -18.68 34.33 -16.34
N GLY A 115 -17.89 33.74 -17.26
CA GLY A 115 -17.26 34.47 -18.38
C GLY A 115 -16.04 35.29 -17.97
N ASP A 116 -15.51 35.11 -16.75
CA ASP A 116 -14.29 35.78 -16.28
C ASP A 116 -13.04 35.06 -16.82
N GLY A 117 -12.22 35.76 -17.59
CA GLY A 117 -11.01 35.21 -18.21
C GLY A 117 -9.97 34.70 -17.21
N ASN A 118 -9.85 35.31 -16.02
CA ASN A 118 -8.93 34.87 -14.98
C ASN A 118 -9.44 33.57 -14.34
N LEU A 119 -10.73 33.46 -14.03
CA LEU A 119 -11.31 32.24 -13.47
C LEU A 119 -11.24 31.09 -14.48
N MET A 120 -11.45 31.37 -15.78
CA MET A 120 -11.29 30.40 -16.86
C MET A 120 -9.83 29.91 -16.95
N ALA A 121 -8.87 30.82 -16.87
CA ALA A 121 -7.45 30.47 -16.85
C ALA A 121 -7.09 29.66 -15.59
N GLU A 122 -7.48 30.12 -14.39
CA GLU A 122 -7.21 29.43 -13.13
C GLU A 122 -7.78 28.01 -13.12
N SER A 123 -9.02 27.84 -13.56
CA SER A 123 -9.68 26.53 -13.56
C SER A 123 -8.95 25.52 -14.47
N ARG A 124 -8.46 25.96 -15.64
CA ARG A 124 -7.67 25.13 -16.56
C ARG A 124 -6.29 24.81 -15.99
N ILE A 125 -5.60 25.80 -15.41
CA ILE A 125 -4.29 25.60 -14.78
C ILE A 125 -4.37 24.57 -13.64
N LEU A 126 -5.35 24.71 -12.74
CA LEU A 126 -5.53 23.78 -11.63
C LEU A 126 -5.96 22.38 -12.11
N SER A 127 -6.78 22.32 -13.18
CA SER A 127 -7.14 21.05 -13.84
C SER A 127 -5.91 20.34 -14.44
N SER A 128 -5.00 21.10 -15.06
CA SER A 128 -3.77 20.55 -15.64
C SER A 128 -2.88 19.91 -14.58
N PHE A 129 -2.77 20.52 -13.39
CA PHE A 129 -2.05 19.93 -12.28
C PHE A 129 -2.64 18.58 -11.86
N ASN A 130 -3.96 18.49 -11.81
CA ASN A 130 -4.66 17.26 -11.48
C ASN A 130 -4.34 16.13 -12.48
N LEU A 131 -4.38 16.46 -13.79
CA LEU A 131 -4.01 15.53 -14.85
C LEU A 131 -2.54 15.10 -14.74
N ALA A 132 -1.63 16.05 -14.47
CA ALA A 132 -0.23 15.76 -14.29
C ALA A 132 0.04 14.86 -13.07
N GLN A 133 -0.77 14.97 -12.01
CA GLN A 133 -0.71 14.08 -10.85
C GLN A 133 -1.06 12.64 -11.22
N ALA A 134 -2.05 12.45 -12.09
CA ALA A 134 -2.45 11.15 -12.61
C ALA A 134 -1.54 10.62 -13.75
N CYS A 135 -0.43 11.33 -14.05
CA CYS A 135 0.49 11.01 -15.16
C CYS A 135 -0.13 11.15 -16.57
N LEU A 136 -1.22 11.87 -16.69
CA LEU A 136 -1.84 12.25 -17.96
C LEU A 136 -1.14 13.52 -18.49
N PHE A 137 0.15 13.38 -18.83
CA PHE A 137 1.01 14.53 -19.14
C PHE A 137 0.66 15.21 -20.46
N VAL A 138 0.19 14.47 -21.46
CA VAL A 138 -0.25 15.02 -22.74
C VAL A 138 -1.46 15.91 -22.52
N GLU A 139 -2.46 15.39 -21.84
CA GLU A 139 -3.69 16.09 -21.51
C GLU A 139 -3.40 17.29 -20.58
N ALA A 140 -2.49 17.15 -19.63
CA ALA A 140 -2.08 18.24 -18.74
C ALA A 140 -1.43 19.40 -19.52
N LEU A 141 -0.51 19.08 -20.43
CA LEU A 141 0.18 20.08 -21.25
C LEU A 141 -0.78 20.73 -22.27
N ASP A 142 -1.69 19.97 -22.84
CA ASP A 142 -2.70 20.52 -23.77
C ASP A 142 -3.70 21.40 -23.04
N MET A 143 -4.07 21.04 -21.81
CA MET A 143 -4.88 21.91 -20.93
C MET A 143 -4.15 23.24 -20.66
N LEU A 144 -2.86 23.20 -20.32
CA LEU A 144 -2.06 24.41 -20.11
C LEU A 144 -1.95 25.25 -21.39
N LYS A 145 -1.69 24.65 -22.55
CA LYS A 145 -1.66 25.38 -23.84
C LYS A 145 -2.99 26.01 -24.21
N SER A 146 -4.11 25.44 -23.74
CA SER A 146 -5.45 25.99 -23.96
C SER A 146 -5.75 27.24 -23.13
N VAL A 147 -4.89 27.57 -22.16
CA VAL A 147 -5.05 28.78 -21.35
C VAL A 147 -4.76 30.01 -22.24
N ASN A 148 -5.76 30.84 -22.40
CA ASN A 148 -5.58 32.14 -23.09
C ASN A 148 -4.85 33.10 -22.12
N LEU A 149 -3.59 33.38 -22.42
CA LEU A 149 -2.78 34.35 -21.69
C LEU A 149 -2.85 35.69 -22.48
N ASP A 150 -4.03 36.32 -22.46
CA ASP A 150 -4.14 37.67 -23.03
C ASP A 150 -3.38 38.66 -22.17
N PHE A 151 -2.18 39.05 -22.67
CA PHE A 151 -1.29 39.99 -22.00
C PHE A 151 -1.85 41.41 -21.91
N SER A 152 -2.92 41.73 -22.58
CA SER A 152 -3.59 43.03 -22.49
C SER A 152 -4.45 43.20 -21.24
N ASN A 153 -4.90 42.09 -20.64
CA ASN A 153 -5.74 42.06 -19.43
C ASN A 153 -5.04 41.24 -18.30
N ARG A 154 -3.80 41.55 -18.04
CA ARG A 154 -2.81 40.79 -17.31
C ARG A 154 -3.13 40.70 -15.81
N ASN A 155 -3.39 39.49 -15.31
CA ASN A 155 -3.34 39.18 -13.88
C ASN A 155 -2.02 38.44 -13.57
N ASP A 156 -1.06 39.14 -12.96
CA ASP A 156 0.25 38.58 -12.64
C ASP A 156 0.15 37.31 -11.79
N SER A 157 -0.83 37.22 -10.87
CA SER A 157 -1.05 36.03 -10.08
C SER A 157 -1.41 34.81 -10.94
N ILE A 158 -2.18 35.00 -12.02
CA ILE A 158 -2.51 33.91 -12.97
C ILE A 158 -1.29 33.50 -13.78
N LEU A 159 -0.47 34.45 -14.22
CA LEU A 159 0.77 34.17 -14.94
C LEU A 159 1.76 33.41 -14.02
N ALA A 160 1.93 33.85 -12.79
CA ALA A 160 2.72 33.15 -11.78
C ALA A 160 2.24 31.71 -11.60
N LEU A 161 0.92 31.53 -11.44
CA LEU A 161 0.29 30.22 -11.28
C LEU A 161 0.50 29.33 -12.51
N TYR A 162 0.32 29.88 -13.70
CA TYR A 162 0.51 29.20 -14.97
C TYR A 162 1.93 28.66 -15.11
N TYR A 163 2.93 29.52 -14.99
CA TYR A 163 4.32 29.11 -15.12
C TYR A 163 4.75 28.14 -14.01
N PHE A 164 4.25 28.34 -12.80
CA PHE A 164 4.50 27.42 -11.68
C PHE A 164 4.00 26.01 -11.99
N TYR A 165 2.75 25.84 -12.40
CA TYR A 165 2.20 24.53 -12.68
C TYR A 165 2.73 23.93 -14.00
N TYR A 166 3.10 24.76 -14.93
CA TYR A 166 3.83 24.33 -16.13
C TYR A 166 5.19 23.71 -15.72
N GLY A 167 5.92 24.38 -14.85
CA GLY A 167 7.19 23.92 -14.27
C GLY A 167 7.01 22.61 -13.51
N ILE A 168 6.00 22.50 -12.66
CA ILE A 168 5.65 21.26 -11.94
C ILE A 168 5.39 20.11 -12.92
N THR A 169 4.59 20.33 -13.95
CA THR A 169 4.23 19.31 -14.94
C THR A 169 5.47 18.76 -15.64
N TYR A 170 6.36 19.63 -16.11
CA TYR A 170 7.61 19.19 -16.75
C TYR A 170 8.58 18.50 -15.78
N GLN A 171 8.67 18.94 -14.53
CA GLN A 171 9.50 18.24 -13.54
C GLN A 171 8.95 16.85 -13.20
N ARG A 172 7.64 16.69 -13.15
CA ARG A 172 7.02 15.37 -12.96
C ARG A 172 7.24 14.47 -14.17
N LEU A 173 7.08 15.02 -15.37
CA LEU A 173 7.39 14.31 -16.61
C LEU A 173 8.86 13.87 -16.66
N ALA A 174 9.79 14.71 -16.21
CA ALA A 174 11.21 14.38 -16.11
C ALA A 174 11.47 13.19 -15.16
N VAL A 175 10.70 13.07 -14.09
CA VAL A 175 10.79 11.92 -13.16
C VAL A 175 10.15 10.67 -13.75
N TYR A 176 9.08 10.85 -14.52
CA TYR A 176 8.30 9.74 -15.09
C TYR A 176 9.04 9.03 -16.23
N VAL A 177 9.74 9.78 -17.09
CA VAL A 177 10.46 9.18 -18.23
C VAL A 177 11.69 8.39 -17.75
N ASN A 178 11.88 7.20 -18.31
CA ASN A 178 13.02 6.32 -17.98
C ASN A 178 14.21 6.53 -18.94
N ASP A 179 14.35 7.74 -19.47
CA ASP A 179 15.42 8.14 -20.38
C ASP A 179 16.12 9.39 -19.85
N SER A 180 17.43 9.30 -19.64
CA SER A 180 18.23 10.35 -19.02
C SER A 180 18.32 11.64 -19.86
N VAL A 181 18.28 11.54 -21.18
CA VAL A 181 18.35 12.69 -22.10
C VAL A 181 17.08 13.51 -22.02
N ASN A 182 15.93 12.84 -22.18
CA ASN A 182 14.64 13.51 -22.10
C ASN A 182 14.32 13.98 -20.67
N ALA A 183 14.69 13.21 -19.64
CA ALA A 183 14.56 13.64 -18.25
C ALA A 183 15.32 14.96 -18.00
N LYS A 184 16.55 15.08 -18.47
CA LYS A 184 17.35 16.31 -18.37
C LYS A 184 16.70 17.46 -19.14
N ARG A 185 16.24 17.22 -20.37
CA ARG A 185 15.54 18.21 -21.20
C ARG A 185 14.28 18.73 -20.50
N TYR A 186 13.41 17.84 -20.02
CA TYR A 186 12.18 18.24 -19.33
C TYR A 186 12.46 18.95 -18.00
N ASN A 187 13.49 18.52 -17.28
CA ASN A 187 13.88 19.20 -16.05
C ASN A 187 14.34 20.65 -16.34
N ASN A 188 15.09 20.89 -17.42
CA ASN A 188 15.54 22.23 -17.82
C ASN A 188 14.34 23.12 -18.20
N ILE A 189 13.39 22.59 -18.97
CA ILE A 189 12.15 23.32 -19.28
C ILE A 189 11.40 23.65 -17.99
N GLY A 190 11.27 22.69 -17.07
CA GLY A 190 10.63 22.93 -15.76
C GLY A 190 11.31 24.04 -14.95
N ILE A 191 12.65 24.09 -14.96
CA ILE A 191 13.43 25.17 -14.31
C ILE A 191 13.15 26.52 -14.99
N GLU A 192 13.14 26.57 -16.32
CA GLU A 192 12.83 27.80 -17.06
C GLU A 192 11.45 28.33 -16.70
N MET A 193 10.44 27.46 -16.68
CA MET A 193 9.08 27.85 -16.30
C MET A 193 9.01 28.36 -14.85
N PHE A 194 9.71 27.71 -13.94
CA PHE A 194 9.80 28.18 -12.56
C PHE A 194 10.43 29.57 -12.45
N MET A 195 11.51 29.83 -13.19
CA MET A 195 12.12 31.16 -13.19
C MET A 195 11.13 32.21 -13.72
N LYS A 196 10.39 31.89 -14.79
CA LYS A 196 9.33 32.79 -15.30
C LYS A 196 8.22 33.02 -14.28
N SER A 197 7.89 32.04 -13.43
CA SER A 197 6.86 32.23 -12.39
C SER A 197 7.26 33.26 -11.36
N LEU A 198 8.56 33.43 -11.09
CA LEU A 198 9.05 34.41 -10.14
C LEU A 198 8.89 35.86 -10.62
N ASP A 199 8.87 36.09 -11.94
CA ASP A 199 8.73 37.42 -12.54
C ASP A 199 7.33 38.00 -12.27
N TYR A 200 6.37 37.17 -11.87
CA TYR A 200 4.96 37.52 -11.70
C TYR A 200 4.42 37.25 -10.30
N SER A 201 5.23 36.79 -9.36
CA SER A 201 4.77 36.30 -8.06
C SER A 201 5.32 37.14 -6.90
N ASP A 202 4.43 37.64 -6.05
CA ASP A 202 4.77 38.28 -4.76
C ASP A 202 4.71 37.28 -3.59
N ASP A 203 4.29 36.02 -3.82
CA ASP A 203 4.17 34.98 -2.81
C ASP A 203 5.56 34.51 -2.34
N GLN A 204 6.02 35.06 -1.22
CA GLN A 204 7.33 34.77 -0.64
C GLN A 204 7.51 33.28 -0.34
N GLY A 205 6.48 32.60 0.15
CA GLY A 205 6.53 31.17 0.45
C GLY A 205 6.78 30.33 -0.82
N ARG A 206 5.96 30.58 -1.85
CA ARG A 206 6.09 29.88 -3.15
C ARG A 206 7.40 30.25 -3.86
N ASN A 207 7.79 31.52 -3.85
CA ASN A 207 9.00 31.98 -4.53
C ASN A 207 10.26 31.33 -3.93
N ASN A 208 10.37 31.33 -2.61
CA ASN A 208 11.47 30.65 -1.93
C ASN A 208 11.44 29.13 -2.16
N PHE A 209 10.27 28.53 -2.16
CA PHE A 209 10.13 27.10 -2.49
C PHE A 209 10.62 26.80 -3.92
N VAL A 210 10.26 27.63 -4.90
CA VAL A 210 10.70 27.51 -6.31
C VAL A 210 12.23 27.64 -6.40
N LEU A 211 12.82 28.66 -5.77
CA LEU A 211 14.27 28.85 -5.75
C LEU A 211 14.99 27.66 -5.10
N GLY A 212 14.49 27.18 -3.98
CA GLY A 212 14.98 25.97 -3.34
C GLY A 212 14.99 24.77 -4.28
N ARG A 213 13.91 24.57 -5.04
CA ARG A 213 13.81 23.50 -6.05
C ARG A 213 14.81 23.66 -7.18
N VAL A 214 14.95 24.87 -7.72
CA VAL A 214 15.91 25.17 -8.81
C VAL A 214 17.33 24.86 -8.37
N TYR A 215 17.76 25.39 -7.22
CA TYR A 215 19.10 25.14 -6.70
C TYR A 215 19.33 23.67 -6.31
N GLY A 216 18.32 23.01 -5.72
CA GLY A 216 18.40 21.60 -5.41
C GLY A 216 18.59 20.72 -6.65
N ARG A 217 17.92 21.05 -7.77
CA ARG A 217 18.11 20.38 -9.07
C ARG A 217 19.49 20.63 -9.71
N GLN A 218 20.13 21.74 -9.35
CA GLN A 218 21.51 22.05 -9.74
C GLN A 218 22.55 21.38 -8.82
N GLY A 219 22.12 20.63 -7.80
CA GLY A 219 23.01 20.01 -6.81
C GLY A 219 23.57 20.98 -5.75
N LYS A 220 23.10 22.23 -5.71
CA LYS A 220 23.52 23.26 -4.75
C LYS A 220 22.68 23.16 -3.46
N TYR A 221 22.86 22.05 -2.74
CA TYR A 221 21.98 21.69 -1.62
C TYR A 221 22.05 22.67 -0.44
N ASP A 222 23.22 23.28 -0.19
CA ASP A 222 23.37 24.29 0.89
C ASP A 222 22.59 25.57 0.60
N VAL A 223 22.53 25.97 -0.66
CA VAL A 223 21.74 27.12 -1.10
C VAL A 223 20.25 26.77 -1.09
N ALA A 224 19.91 25.60 -1.62
CA ALA A 224 18.53 25.10 -1.65
C ALA A 224 17.93 24.99 -0.25
N GLN A 225 18.72 24.53 0.73
CA GLN A 225 18.31 24.44 2.14
C GLN A 225 17.84 25.79 2.65
N LYS A 226 18.64 26.86 2.48
CA LYS A 226 18.31 28.20 2.97
C LYS A 226 16.99 28.70 2.39
N TYR A 227 16.75 28.46 1.11
CA TYR A 227 15.50 28.84 0.47
C TYR A 227 14.31 28.02 0.96
N PHE A 228 14.46 26.71 1.20
CA PHE A 228 13.37 25.92 1.75
C PHE A 228 13.06 26.29 3.22
N GLU A 229 14.09 26.57 4.02
CA GLU A 229 13.90 27.06 5.39
C GLU A 229 13.18 28.41 5.40
N GLU A 230 13.54 29.33 4.49
CA GLU A 230 12.85 30.61 4.33
C GLU A 230 11.41 30.39 3.86
N ALA A 231 11.18 29.52 2.90
CA ALA A 231 9.84 29.19 2.42
C ALA A 231 8.90 28.75 3.54
N LEU A 232 9.38 27.89 4.46
CA LEU A 232 8.57 27.38 5.59
C LEU A 232 8.13 28.45 6.59
N LYS A 233 8.74 29.64 6.59
CA LYS A 233 8.29 30.77 7.43
C LYS A 233 7.00 31.40 6.92
N TYR A 234 6.74 31.29 5.62
CA TYR A 234 5.59 31.90 4.95
C TYR A 234 4.53 30.88 4.52
N ILE A 235 4.88 29.61 4.42
CA ILE A 235 3.95 28.53 4.02
C ILE A 235 3.20 28.04 5.26
N PRO A 236 1.86 28.15 5.31
CA PRO A 236 1.05 27.59 6.39
C PRO A 236 1.26 26.07 6.49
N LYS A 237 1.19 25.54 7.72
CA LYS A 237 1.34 24.12 7.96
C LYS A 237 0.08 23.33 7.55
N GLU A 238 -1.08 23.90 7.86
CA GLU A 238 -2.36 23.24 7.64
C GLU A 238 -2.77 23.31 6.17
N ASP A 239 -3.33 22.22 5.67
CA ASP A 239 -3.91 22.07 4.32
C ASP A 239 -2.98 22.53 3.16
N ASN A 240 -1.67 22.55 3.39
CA ASN A 240 -0.73 23.08 2.40
C ASN A 240 0.27 22.03 1.89
N ILE A 241 0.09 21.64 0.64
CA ILE A 241 0.98 20.70 -0.03
C ILE A 241 2.43 21.19 -0.12
N LEU A 242 2.63 22.51 -0.25
CA LEU A 242 3.98 23.07 -0.34
C LEU A 242 4.75 22.88 0.97
N TYR A 243 4.05 22.88 2.13
CA TYR A 243 4.67 22.58 3.41
C TYR A 243 5.27 21.18 3.45
N THR A 244 4.51 20.17 3.03
CA THR A 244 5.01 18.79 2.90
C THR A 244 6.19 18.70 1.94
N LEU A 245 6.06 19.31 0.76
CA LEU A 245 7.10 19.25 -0.28
C LEU A 245 8.38 20.00 0.14
N ALA A 246 8.27 21.11 0.86
CA ALA A 246 9.40 21.85 1.39
C ALA A 246 10.16 21.04 2.44
N ASN A 247 9.44 20.44 3.39
CA ASN A 247 10.03 19.55 4.40
C ASN A 247 10.70 18.32 3.75
N ALA A 248 10.05 17.65 2.81
CA ALA A 248 10.65 16.53 2.09
C ALA A 248 11.92 16.96 1.32
N SER A 249 11.90 18.16 0.73
CA SER A 249 13.05 18.72 0.02
C SER A 249 14.20 19.09 0.97
N LEU A 250 13.90 19.62 2.15
CA LEU A 250 14.89 19.83 3.22
C LEU A 250 15.51 18.52 3.66
N GLY A 251 14.71 17.48 3.86
CA GLY A 251 15.20 16.14 4.13
C GLY A 251 16.22 15.68 3.06
N LYS A 252 15.96 15.97 1.78
CA LYS A 252 16.91 15.67 0.68
C LYS A 252 18.18 16.50 0.77
N CYS A 253 18.09 17.80 1.07
CA CYS A 253 19.25 18.66 1.24
C CYS A 253 20.14 18.13 2.36
N PHE A 254 19.60 17.87 3.54
CA PHE A 254 20.35 17.33 4.68
C PHE A 254 20.93 15.94 4.40
N LYS A 255 20.19 15.07 3.69
CA LYS A 255 20.69 13.76 3.26
C LYS A 255 21.95 13.90 2.40
N HIS A 256 21.95 14.83 1.43
CA HIS A 256 23.10 15.06 0.55
C HIS A 256 24.30 15.72 1.27
N GLN A 257 24.05 16.45 2.35
CA GLN A 257 25.09 17.00 3.23
C GLN A 257 25.62 15.97 4.24
N GLY A 258 25.09 14.75 4.27
CA GLY A 258 25.45 13.71 5.25
C GLY A 258 24.84 13.92 6.64
N LEU A 259 23.94 14.87 6.81
CA LEU A 259 23.27 15.21 8.06
C LEU A 259 22.00 14.37 8.24
N TYR A 260 22.20 13.06 8.43
CA TYR A 260 21.12 12.06 8.35
C TYR A 260 20.05 12.22 9.44
N GLU A 261 20.41 12.67 10.65
CA GLU A 261 19.44 12.90 11.72
C GLU A 261 18.47 14.04 11.39
N GLN A 262 18.99 15.16 10.83
CA GLN A 262 18.16 16.25 10.37
C GLN A 262 17.29 15.80 9.20
N ALA A 263 17.86 15.07 8.24
CA ALA A 263 17.11 14.51 7.12
C ALA A 263 15.93 13.67 7.60
N THR A 264 16.15 12.78 8.59
CA THR A 264 15.12 11.94 9.19
C THR A 264 13.98 12.79 9.77
N ARG A 265 14.33 13.82 10.52
CA ARG A 265 13.36 14.71 11.17
C ARG A 265 12.44 15.38 10.16
N TYR A 266 13.01 15.93 9.09
CA TYR A 266 12.24 16.62 8.06
C TYR A 266 11.38 15.66 7.23
N TYR A 267 11.87 14.45 6.93
CA TYR A 267 11.06 13.44 6.27
C TYR A 267 9.90 12.95 7.14
N ILE A 268 10.10 12.80 8.46
CA ILE A 268 9.03 12.45 9.40
C ILE A 268 7.98 13.56 9.43
N GLU A 269 8.40 14.84 9.52
CA GLU A 269 7.48 15.97 9.55
C GLU A 269 6.65 16.08 8.27
N ALA A 270 7.28 15.89 7.11
CA ALA A 270 6.57 15.82 5.84
C ALA A 270 5.54 14.70 5.81
N THR A 271 5.91 13.50 6.27
CA THR A 271 5.02 12.33 6.28
C THR A 271 3.86 12.52 7.26
N LYS A 272 4.10 13.11 8.43
CA LYS A 272 3.04 13.45 9.40
C LYS A 272 2.02 14.40 8.78
N ASN A 273 2.50 15.44 8.09
CA ASN A 273 1.61 16.41 7.45
C ASN A 273 0.76 15.76 6.37
N ASP A 274 1.33 14.87 5.54
CA ASP A 274 0.57 14.10 4.55
C ASP A 274 -0.57 13.29 5.20
N ILE A 275 -0.29 12.63 6.33
CA ILE A 275 -1.29 11.80 7.01
C ILE A 275 -2.39 12.65 7.64
N LEU A 276 -2.03 13.73 8.35
CA LEU A 276 -2.98 14.62 9.02
C LEU A 276 -3.94 15.28 8.04
N ASN A 277 -3.46 15.61 6.83
CA ASN A 277 -4.24 16.23 5.77
C ASN A 277 -4.83 15.21 4.80
N ALA A 278 -4.82 13.93 5.16
CA ALA A 278 -5.30 12.82 4.32
C ALA A 278 -4.71 12.82 2.90
N GLN A 279 -3.48 13.33 2.72
CA GLN A 279 -2.82 13.37 1.42
C GLN A 279 -2.29 11.99 1.04
N ASN A 280 -2.61 11.55 -0.18
CA ASN A 280 -2.15 10.27 -0.73
C ASN A 280 -0.99 10.46 -1.72
N SER A 281 -0.19 11.51 -1.54
CA SER A 281 0.92 11.85 -2.43
C SER A 281 2.04 10.82 -2.45
N SER A 282 2.18 10.05 -1.41
CA SER A 282 3.24 9.04 -1.17
C SER A 282 4.69 9.55 -1.26
N ILE A 283 4.93 10.79 -1.70
CA ILE A 283 6.28 11.31 -1.91
C ILE A 283 7.07 11.34 -0.60
N ALA A 284 6.48 11.91 0.45
CA ALA A 284 7.16 12.04 1.74
C ALA A 284 7.45 10.68 2.39
N ILE A 285 6.46 9.76 2.35
CA ILE A 285 6.63 8.43 2.93
C ILE A 285 7.62 7.56 2.14
N ILE A 286 7.72 7.74 0.80
CA ILE A 286 8.72 7.06 -0.04
C ILE A 286 10.13 7.56 0.30
N ASP A 287 10.32 8.88 0.35
CA ASP A 287 11.60 9.48 0.70
C ASP A 287 12.07 9.06 2.11
N LEU A 288 11.13 9.06 3.08
CA LEU A 288 11.38 8.55 4.43
C LEU A 288 11.76 7.07 4.41
N THR A 289 11.01 6.26 3.68
CA THR A 289 11.21 4.81 3.55
C THR A 289 12.61 4.51 3.02
N GLU A 290 12.98 5.13 1.90
CA GLU A 290 14.30 4.99 1.30
C GLU A 290 15.41 5.41 2.26
N HIS A 291 15.20 6.54 2.94
CA HIS A 291 16.17 7.06 3.89
C HIS A 291 16.37 6.13 5.10
N LEU A 292 15.27 5.67 5.72
CA LEU A 292 15.32 4.75 6.85
C LEU A 292 15.94 3.41 6.48
N PHE A 293 15.64 2.90 5.29
CA PHE A 293 16.23 1.66 4.80
C PHE A 293 17.73 1.78 4.56
N LYS A 294 18.16 2.81 3.82
CA LYS A 294 19.58 2.98 3.44
C LYS A 294 20.49 3.39 4.60
N GLN A 295 19.98 4.19 5.54
CA GLN A 295 20.79 4.73 6.63
C GLN A 295 20.73 3.90 7.92
N TYR A 296 19.54 3.35 8.23
CA TYR A 296 19.32 2.69 9.52
C TYR A 296 18.96 1.21 9.39
N HIS A 297 18.81 0.68 8.18
CA HIS A 297 18.41 -0.70 7.90
C HIS A 297 17.13 -1.14 8.62
N LEU A 298 16.20 -0.23 8.87
CA LEU A 298 14.94 -0.46 9.59
C LEU A 298 13.91 -1.17 8.70
N THR A 299 14.02 -2.47 8.55
CA THR A 299 13.16 -3.26 7.64
C THR A 299 11.70 -3.33 8.06
N ARG A 300 11.40 -3.32 9.37
CA ARG A 300 10.02 -3.43 9.88
C ARG A 300 9.16 -2.22 9.50
N ASN A 301 9.62 -1.02 9.85
CA ASN A 301 8.90 0.23 9.54
C ASN A 301 8.84 0.46 8.03
N VAL A 302 9.95 0.20 7.35
CA VAL A 302 10.08 0.32 5.90
C VAL A 302 9.04 -0.55 5.17
N SER A 303 8.86 -1.81 5.57
CA SER A 303 7.84 -2.68 4.96
C SER A 303 6.43 -2.11 5.11
N LYS A 304 6.07 -1.60 6.29
CA LYS A 304 4.78 -0.95 6.55
C LYS A 304 4.60 0.29 5.69
N TYR A 305 5.63 1.13 5.58
CA TYR A 305 5.57 2.38 4.81
C TYR A 305 5.49 2.13 3.30
N VAL A 306 6.17 1.10 2.80
CA VAL A 306 6.02 0.65 1.40
C VAL A 306 4.57 0.27 1.11
N THR A 307 3.96 -0.53 1.98
CA THR A 307 2.54 -0.91 1.83
C THR A 307 1.64 0.33 1.76
N ILE A 308 1.83 1.28 2.69
CA ILE A 308 1.05 2.52 2.71
C ILE A 308 1.27 3.34 1.43
N ALA A 309 2.50 3.40 0.93
CA ALA A 309 2.81 4.15 -0.28
C ALA A 309 2.16 3.52 -1.52
N ILE A 310 2.08 2.18 -1.58
CA ILE A 310 1.35 1.45 -2.63
C ILE A 310 -0.16 1.72 -2.52
N GLU A 311 -0.74 1.54 -1.35
CA GLU A 311 -2.17 1.84 -1.09
C GLU A 311 -2.54 3.27 -1.47
N ASN A 312 -1.69 4.25 -1.12
CA ASN A 312 -1.90 5.64 -1.50
C ASN A 312 -1.88 5.82 -3.02
N GLY A 313 -0.91 5.19 -3.69
CA GLY A 313 -0.76 5.24 -5.14
C GLY A 313 -1.94 4.61 -5.88
N GLU A 314 -2.44 3.47 -5.38
CA GLU A 314 -3.63 2.79 -5.91
C GLU A 314 -4.89 3.62 -5.67
N PHE A 315 -5.10 4.11 -4.46
CA PHE A 315 -6.26 4.93 -4.11
C PHE A 315 -6.33 6.21 -4.93
N TYR A 316 -5.20 6.86 -5.15
CA TYR A 316 -5.14 8.09 -5.94
C TYR A 316 -5.13 7.83 -7.45
N GLY A 317 -4.68 6.66 -7.91
CA GLY A 317 -4.43 6.36 -9.33
C GLY A 317 -3.07 6.88 -9.85
N MET A 318 -2.10 7.15 -8.96
CA MET A 318 -0.78 7.70 -9.31
C MET A 318 0.23 6.62 -9.71
N ARG A 319 0.29 6.27 -10.99
CA ARG A 319 1.24 5.27 -11.52
C ARG A 319 2.72 5.68 -11.40
N SER A 320 3.05 6.98 -11.47
CA SER A 320 4.44 7.45 -11.42
C SER A 320 5.13 7.24 -10.08
N GLN A 321 4.37 7.22 -9.00
CA GLN A 321 4.92 6.98 -7.66
C GLN A 321 5.17 5.50 -7.42
N ILE A 322 4.33 4.63 -7.99
CA ILE A 322 4.53 3.19 -7.99
C ILE A 322 5.87 2.85 -8.65
N THR A 323 6.21 3.47 -9.80
CA THR A 323 7.49 3.23 -10.49
C THR A 323 8.72 3.67 -9.68
N HIS A 324 8.58 4.64 -8.78
CA HIS A 324 9.69 5.03 -7.89
C HIS A 324 9.87 4.02 -6.74
N ILE A 325 8.76 3.49 -6.24
CA ILE A 325 8.75 2.42 -5.24
C ILE A 325 9.33 1.13 -5.84
N ASP A 326 8.99 0.81 -7.08
CA ASP A 326 9.47 -0.39 -7.80
C ASP A 326 11.00 -0.48 -7.84
N LYS A 327 11.71 0.65 -7.81
CA LYS A 327 13.19 0.67 -7.75
C LYS A 327 13.74 0.28 -6.38
N ILE A 328 12.99 0.50 -5.32
CA ILE A 328 13.42 0.26 -3.93
C ILE A 328 12.89 -1.09 -3.42
N ILE A 329 11.73 -1.53 -3.91
CA ILE A 329 11.10 -2.80 -3.53
C ILE A 329 12.06 -3.99 -3.65
N PRO A 330 12.83 -4.18 -4.75
CA PRO A 330 13.72 -5.32 -4.88
C PRO A 330 14.78 -5.37 -3.77
N ASP A 331 15.34 -4.21 -3.38
CA ASP A 331 16.35 -4.13 -2.33
C ASP A 331 15.74 -4.42 -0.95
N ILE A 332 14.56 -3.85 -0.67
CA ILE A 332 13.81 -4.11 0.56
C ILE A 332 13.37 -5.57 0.61
N ALA A 333 12.86 -6.12 -0.51
CA ALA A 333 12.44 -7.50 -0.61
C ALA A 333 13.62 -8.46 -0.41
N LYS A 334 14.79 -8.16 -0.99
CA LYS A 334 16.02 -8.92 -0.82
C LYS A 334 16.47 -8.92 0.64
N GLU A 335 16.46 -7.76 1.30
CA GLU A 335 16.83 -7.65 2.71
C GLU A 335 15.81 -8.35 3.61
N LYS A 336 14.51 -8.16 3.36
CA LYS A 336 13.44 -8.89 4.06
C LYS A 336 13.54 -10.39 3.82
N ALA A 337 13.82 -10.83 2.58
CA ALA A 337 14.04 -12.23 2.27
C ALA A 337 15.29 -12.77 2.98
N ARG A 338 16.35 -11.96 3.14
CA ARG A 338 17.53 -12.30 3.92
C ARG A 338 17.18 -12.49 5.39
N GLN A 339 16.45 -11.55 6.00
CA GLN A 339 16.01 -11.61 7.38
C GLN A 339 15.04 -12.78 7.62
N ASN A 340 14.07 -12.97 6.72
CA ASN A 340 13.17 -14.11 6.78
C ASN A 340 13.92 -15.44 6.61
N ARG A 341 14.94 -15.49 5.75
CA ARG A 341 15.80 -16.67 5.61
C ARG A 341 16.54 -16.99 6.89
N ILE A 342 17.10 -15.97 7.56
CA ILE A 342 17.74 -16.11 8.86
C ILE A 342 16.73 -16.61 9.91
N LEU A 343 15.52 -16.02 9.91
CA LEU A 343 14.44 -16.44 10.81
C LEU A 343 13.99 -17.88 10.53
N VAL A 344 13.82 -18.24 9.25
CA VAL A 344 13.44 -19.60 8.84
C VAL A 344 14.54 -20.60 9.20
N ILE A 345 15.81 -20.28 8.95
CA ILE A 345 16.95 -21.11 9.39
C ILE A 345 16.95 -21.26 10.91
N PHE A 346 16.67 -20.19 11.63
CA PHE A 346 16.59 -20.22 13.08
C PHE A 346 15.41 -21.07 13.59
N LEU A 347 14.22 -20.87 13.02
CA LEU A 347 13.05 -21.70 13.35
C LEU A 347 13.24 -23.16 12.96
N THR A 348 13.85 -23.41 11.80
CA THR A 348 14.19 -24.78 11.40
C THR A 348 15.23 -25.42 12.32
N LEU A 349 16.22 -24.66 12.79
CA LEU A 349 17.18 -25.13 13.80
C LEU A 349 16.49 -25.46 15.12
N ILE A 350 15.58 -24.61 15.60
CA ILE A 350 14.78 -24.89 16.81
C ILE A 350 13.94 -26.15 16.60
N VAL A 351 13.26 -26.27 15.45
CA VAL A 351 12.46 -27.46 15.13
C VAL A 351 13.35 -28.71 15.03
N VAL A 352 14.52 -28.59 14.41
CA VAL A 352 15.49 -29.70 14.34
C VAL A 352 16.00 -30.07 15.72
N ILE A 353 16.34 -29.11 16.58
CA ILE A 353 16.77 -29.36 17.95
C ILE A 353 15.63 -30.02 18.76
N PHE A 354 14.40 -29.55 18.57
CA PHE A 354 13.22 -30.11 19.21
C PHE A 354 12.93 -31.55 18.71
N LEU A 355 13.06 -31.76 17.40
CA LEU A 355 12.94 -33.09 16.80
C LEU A 355 14.04 -34.04 17.28
N ILE A 356 15.29 -33.56 17.39
CA ILE A 356 16.40 -34.34 17.95
C ILE A 356 16.13 -34.70 19.42
N TYR A 357 15.55 -33.76 20.17
CA TYR A 357 15.15 -34.00 21.56
C TYR A 357 14.01 -35.01 21.66
N ILE A 358 12.98 -34.90 20.79
CA ILE A 358 11.91 -35.90 20.72
C ILE A 358 12.46 -37.26 20.29
N LEU A 359 13.32 -37.30 19.25
CA LEU A 359 13.96 -38.53 18.80
C LEU A 359 14.84 -39.14 19.89
N HIS A 360 15.53 -38.31 20.70
CA HIS A 360 16.30 -38.77 21.83
C HIS A 360 15.39 -39.35 22.95
N ILE A 361 14.23 -38.70 23.19
CA ILE A 361 13.22 -39.24 24.12
C ILE A 361 12.63 -40.53 23.59
N LEU A 362 12.26 -40.57 22.31
CA LEU A 362 11.71 -41.77 21.66
C LEU A 362 12.75 -42.90 21.59
N PHE A 363 14.03 -42.58 21.26
CA PHE A 363 15.11 -43.55 21.26
C PHE A 363 15.41 -44.09 22.65
N ARG A 364 15.25 -43.28 23.69
CA ARG A 364 15.31 -43.75 25.11
C ARG A 364 14.09 -44.57 25.49
N TYR A 365 12.92 -44.25 24.94
CA TYR A 365 11.68 -44.97 25.23
C TYR A 365 11.55 -46.27 24.40
N GLU A 366 12.10 -46.23 23.18
CA GLU A 366 12.04 -47.37 22.25
C GLU A 366 13.39 -48.04 22.06
N LYS A 367 14.03 -48.47 23.11
CA LYS A 367 15.09 -49.48 22.95
C LYS A 367 14.56 -50.80 22.35
N ASN A 368 13.27 -50.83 22.01
CA ASN A 368 12.58 -52.08 21.65
C ASN A 368 11.42 -51.99 20.64
N ARG A 369 11.42 -51.27 19.55
CA ARG A 369 10.51 -51.66 18.41
C ARG A 369 10.67 -50.90 17.10
N LYS A 370 10.94 -51.64 16.12
CA LYS A 370 10.42 -51.74 14.75
C LYS A 370 9.76 -50.46 14.11
N LEU A 371 10.47 -49.37 13.95
CA LEU A 371 9.90 -48.25 13.16
C LEU A 371 10.63 -48.02 11.82
N LEU A 372 11.61 -48.84 11.45
CA LEU A 372 12.41 -48.66 10.24
C LEU A 372 11.71 -49.10 8.92
N LYS A 373 10.61 -49.80 9.02
CA LYS A 373 9.90 -50.26 7.78
C LYS A 373 8.91 -49.23 7.21
N GLY A 374 8.39 -48.29 8.04
CA GLY A 374 7.43 -47.28 7.57
C GLY A 374 8.05 -46.14 6.76
N PHE A 375 9.29 -45.77 7.10
CA PHE A 375 9.96 -44.64 6.44
C PHE A 375 10.36 -44.89 4.98
N ARG A 376 10.73 -46.14 4.62
CA ARG A 376 11.11 -46.48 3.21
C ARG A 376 9.94 -46.46 2.24
N ALA A 377 8.71 -46.67 2.74
CA ALA A 377 7.51 -46.61 1.88
C ALA A 377 7.10 -45.17 1.60
N MET A 378 7.39 -44.26 2.55
CA MET A 378 6.99 -42.85 2.45
C MET A 378 7.92 -42.07 1.49
N ASP A 379 9.22 -42.41 1.47
CA ASP A 379 10.22 -41.81 0.57
C ASP A 379 9.94 -42.12 -0.91
N LYS A 380 9.42 -43.33 -1.17
CA LYS A 380 9.01 -43.73 -2.51
C LYS A 380 7.77 -42.96 -2.99
N LYS A 381 6.81 -42.76 -2.09
CA LYS A 381 5.58 -42.00 -2.39
C LYS A 381 5.86 -40.53 -2.69
N MET A 382 6.77 -39.88 -1.92
CA MET A 382 7.16 -38.50 -2.19
C MET A 382 7.96 -38.30 -3.48
N LYS A 383 8.74 -39.28 -3.88
CA LYS A 383 9.44 -39.24 -5.20
C LYS A 383 8.46 -39.30 -6.37
N ASP A 384 7.45 -40.14 -6.25
CA ASP A 384 6.42 -40.28 -7.29
C ASP A 384 5.54 -39.03 -7.39
N GLU A 385 5.22 -38.39 -6.25
CA GLU A 385 4.45 -37.15 -6.19
C GLU A 385 5.22 -35.93 -6.73
N ASN A 386 6.54 -35.84 -6.47
CA ASN A 386 7.40 -34.80 -7.04
C ASN A 386 7.57 -34.90 -8.58
N ASN A 387 7.52 -36.11 -9.11
CA ASN A 387 7.56 -36.29 -10.57
C ASN A 387 6.22 -35.85 -11.20
N LEU A 388 5.09 -36.13 -10.55
CA LEU A 388 3.77 -35.66 -11.01
C LEU A 388 3.67 -34.14 -11.02
N LEU A 389 4.17 -33.49 -9.95
CA LEU A 389 4.21 -32.02 -9.83
C LEU A 389 5.13 -31.37 -10.89
N ARG A 390 6.21 -32.05 -11.31
CA ARG A 390 7.06 -31.55 -12.40
C ARG A 390 6.33 -31.58 -13.75
N GLU A 391 5.59 -32.64 -14.05
CA GLU A 391 4.80 -32.72 -15.29
C GLU A 391 3.65 -31.69 -15.32
N GLU A 392 3.01 -31.42 -14.17
CA GLU A 392 1.99 -30.36 -14.09
C GLU A 392 2.57 -28.96 -14.26
N ASN A 393 3.76 -28.69 -13.69
CA ASN A 393 4.44 -27.39 -13.87
C ASN A 393 4.86 -27.12 -15.32
N GLU A 394 5.24 -28.17 -16.08
CA GLU A 394 5.54 -28.00 -17.50
C GLU A 394 4.28 -27.73 -18.35
N LYS A 395 3.13 -28.30 -17.98
CA LYS A 395 1.84 -28.00 -18.63
C LYS A 395 1.38 -26.58 -18.31
N LEU A 396 1.56 -26.14 -17.05
CA LEU A 396 1.24 -24.77 -16.61
C LEU A 396 2.12 -23.71 -17.30
N SER A 397 3.40 -24.03 -17.55
CA SER A 397 4.33 -23.14 -18.28
C SER A 397 3.88 -22.89 -19.73
N ARG A 398 3.32 -23.91 -20.41
CA ARG A 398 2.76 -23.76 -21.76
C ARG A 398 1.43 -22.99 -21.81
N ALA A 399 0.60 -23.14 -20.76
CA ALA A 399 -0.65 -22.38 -20.63
C ALA A 399 -0.39 -20.89 -20.30
N GLY A 400 0.72 -20.61 -19.61
CA GLY A 400 1.10 -19.24 -19.25
C GLY A 400 1.50 -18.33 -20.42
N MET A 401 1.88 -18.92 -21.58
CA MET A 401 2.17 -18.15 -22.80
C MET A 401 0.91 -17.62 -23.50
N LEU A 402 -0.25 -18.23 -23.25
CA LEU A 402 -1.54 -17.83 -23.86
C LEU A 402 -2.33 -16.76 -23.06
N LEU A 403 -1.83 -16.43 -21.87
CA LEU A 403 -2.54 -15.53 -20.93
C LEU A 403 -1.99 -14.09 -20.91
N ARG A 404 -1.17 -13.70 -21.88
CA ARG A 404 -0.51 -12.37 -21.92
C ARG A 404 -1.49 -11.17 -22.06
N ASP A 405 -2.68 -11.38 -22.59
CA ASP A 405 -3.66 -10.31 -22.81
C ASP A 405 -4.59 -10.02 -21.60
N SER A 406 -4.59 -10.92 -20.60
CA SER A 406 -5.37 -10.76 -19.36
C SER A 406 -4.61 -10.02 -18.24
N ASN A 407 -3.38 -9.58 -18.50
CA ASN A 407 -2.46 -9.14 -17.44
C ASN A 407 -2.74 -7.76 -16.83
N LYS A 408 -3.54 -6.91 -17.46
CA LYS A 408 -3.89 -5.60 -16.88
C LYS A 408 -4.77 -5.68 -15.61
N LEU A 409 -5.58 -6.73 -15.50
CA LEU A 409 -6.35 -6.98 -14.29
C LEU A 409 -5.50 -7.64 -13.18
N LYS A 410 -4.49 -8.44 -13.57
CA LYS A 410 -3.63 -9.17 -12.63
C LYS A 410 -2.79 -8.27 -11.73
N ASP A 411 -2.31 -7.15 -12.27
CA ASP A 411 -1.42 -6.25 -11.52
C ASP A 411 -2.15 -5.56 -10.34
N ALA A 412 -3.42 -5.21 -10.53
CA ALA A 412 -4.26 -4.69 -9.46
C ALA A 412 -4.55 -5.73 -8.35
N TYR A 413 -4.61 -7.02 -8.73
CA TYR A 413 -4.86 -8.10 -7.77
C TYR A 413 -3.61 -8.50 -6.99
N LEU A 414 -2.43 -8.41 -7.60
CA LEU A 414 -1.16 -8.68 -6.92
C LEU A 414 -0.90 -7.66 -5.81
N GLY A 415 -1.25 -6.40 -6.02
CA GLY A 415 -1.18 -5.37 -4.99
C GLY A 415 -1.99 -5.74 -3.75
N LYS A 416 -3.26 -6.14 -3.92
CA LYS A 416 -4.15 -6.53 -2.81
C LYS A 416 -3.70 -7.81 -2.08
N LEU A 417 -3.10 -8.76 -2.80
CA LEU A 417 -2.54 -9.98 -2.19
C LEU A 417 -1.29 -9.70 -1.35
N LEU A 418 -0.44 -8.78 -1.82
CA LEU A 418 0.74 -8.33 -1.07
C LEU A 418 0.34 -7.57 0.20
N GLU A 419 -0.71 -6.76 0.12
CA GLU A 419 -1.32 -6.06 1.25
C GLU A 419 -1.81 -7.05 2.31
N SER A 420 -2.64 -8.02 1.93
CA SER A 420 -3.18 -9.05 2.83
C SER A 420 -2.08 -9.90 3.49
N ASN A 421 -1.02 -10.26 2.73
CA ASN A 421 0.13 -10.98 3.28
C ASN A 421 0.96 -10.13 4.25
N SER A 422 1.06 -8.81 3.99
CA SER A 422 1.75 -7.88 4.89
C SER A 422 1.00 -7.72 6.21
N GLU A 423 -0.33 -7.62 6.17
CA GLU A 423 -1.16 -7.59 7.38
C GLU A 423 -0.99 -8.84 8.25
N LEU A 424 -0.99 -10.02 7.63
CA LEU A 424 -0.76 -11.28 8.34
C LEU A 424 0.64 -11.34 8.97
N THR A 425 1.65 -10.90 8.24
CA THR A 425 3.04 -10.86 8.73
C THR A 425 3.18 -9.90 9.92
N ASN A 426 2.59 -8.70 9.81
CA ASN A 426 2.60 -7.71 10.89
C ASN A 426 1.88 -8.22 12.14
N MET A 427 0.76 -8.93 11.99
CA MET A 427 0.05 -9.56 13.11
C MET A 427 0.93 -10.62 13.82
N PHE A 428 1.68 -11.42 13.06
CA PHE A 428 2.61 -12.41 13.63
C PHE A 428 3.79 -11.76 14.32
N GLU A 429 4.38 -10.71 13.72
CA GLU A 429 5.49 -9.96 14.32
C GLU A 429 5.05 -9.24 15.61
N GLU A 430 3.88 -8.63 15.60
CA GLU A 430 3.31 -7.97 16.79
C GLU A 430 3.02 -8.98 17.91
N PHE A 431 2.48 -10.16 17.55
CA PHE A 431 2.27 -11.24 18.50
C PHE A 431 3.60 -11.74 19.08
N ALA A 432 4.60 -11.97 18.23
CA ALA A 432 5.92 -12.45 18.66
C ALA A 432 6.60 -11.44 19.60
N LEU A 433 6.51 -10.14 19.30
CA LEU A 433 7.00 -9.06 20.16
C LEU A 433 6.28 -8.99 21.51
N LYS A 434 4.95 -9.06 21.48
CA LYS A 434 4.13 -9.06 22.72
C LYS A 434 4.39 -10.32 23.56
N ALA A 435 4.57 -11.46 22.91
CA ALA A 435 4.89 -12.72 23.58
C ALA A 435 6.30 -12.68 24.20
N ASP A 436 7.30 -12.16 23.46
CA ASP A 436 8.67 -12.02 23.93
C ASP A 436 8.77 -11.06 25.14
N GLN A 437 8.10 -9.90 25.07
CA GLN A 437 8.06 -8.95 26.18
C GLN A 437 7.41 -9.52 27.45
N LYS A 438 6.36 -10.35 27.28
CA LYS A 438 5.65 -10.97 28.40
C LYS A 438 6.42 -12.17 28.96
N LEU A 439 7.13 -12.92 28.11
CA LEU A 439 8.03 -14.00 28.52
C LEU A 439 9.20 -13.47 29.35
N LYS A 440 9.80 -12.33 28.98
CA LYS A 440 10.87 -11.67 29.74
C LYS A 440 10.44 -11.21 31.12
N LYS A 441 9.13 -10.96 31.33
CA LYS A 441 8.54 -10.58 32.62
C LYS A 441 7.99 -11.78 33.40
N ALA A 442 8.26 -13.02 32.99
CA ALA A 442 7.75 -14.26 33.56
C ALA A 442 6.20 -14.32 33.69
N GLN A 443 5.50 -13.61 32.82
CA GLN A 443 4.03 -13.49 32.84
C GLN A 443 3.38 -14.56 31.93
N TYR A 444 3.56 -15.83 32.25
CA TYR A 444 3.12 -16.98 31.44
C TYR A 444 1.61 -17.02 31.18
N GLU A 445 0.78 -16.61 32.13
CA GLU A 445 -0.68 -16.53 31.95
C GLU A 445 -1.09 -15.49 30.92
N GLN A 446 -0.35 -14.39 30.85
CA GLN A 446 -0.61 -13.35 29.87
C GLN A 446 -0.14 -13.72 28.46
N VAL A 447 0.85 -14.61 28.33
CA VAL A 447 1.22 -15.22 27.05
C VAL A 447 0.12 -16.14 26.56
N GLN A 448 -0.45 -16.98 27.44
CA GLN A 448 -1.60 -17.82 27.12
C GLN A 448 -2.82 -17.00 26.70
N LYS A 449 -3.06 -15.85 27.32
CA LYS A 449 -4.13 -14.94 26.92
C LYS A 449 -3.88 -14.37 25.52
N SER A 450 -2.65 -13.96 25.23
CA SER A 450 -2.28 -13.46 23.88
C SER A 450 -2.40 -14.56 22.82
N ILE A 451 -2.10 -15.81 23.13
CA ILE A 451 -2.34 -16.96 22.24
C ILE A 451 -3.83 -17.14 21.97
N LYS A 452 -4.68 -17.04 23.00
CA LYS A 452 -6.13 -17.15 22.84
C LYS A 452 -6.72 -15.98 22.03
N GLU A 453 -6.19 -14.78 22.21
CA GLU A 453 -6.56 -13.62 21.42
C GLU A 453 -6.17 -13.79 19.96
N LEU A 454 -4.96 -14.32 19.68
CA LEU A 454 -4.54 -14.69 18.34
C LEU A 454 -5.45 -15.78 17.75
N GLN A 455 -5.76 -16.83 18.51
CA GLN A 455 -6.68 -17.89 18.07
C GLN A 455 -8.08 -17.36 17.75
N LYS A 456 -8.54 -16.34 18.46
CA LYS A 456 -9.84 -15.68 18.20
C LYS A 456 -9.82 -14.87 16.91
N SER A 457 -8.73 -14.13 16.65
CA SER A 457 -8.57 -13.36 15.41
C SER A 457 -8.40 -14.24 14.16
N PHE A 458 -8.07 -15.55 14.35
CA PHE A 458 -8.08 -16.58 13.31
C PHE A 458 -9.35 -17.45 13.36
N SER A 459 -10.43 -16.97 14.00
CA SER A 459 -11.69 -17.72 14.05
C SER A 459 -12.21 -17.99 12.62
N LYS A 460 -12.88 -19.14 12.48
CA LYS A 460 -13.47 -19.55 11.19
C LYS A 460 -14.39 -18.47 10.61
N LYS A 461 -15.12 -17.76 11.47
CA LYS A 461 -16.04 -16.70 11.06
C LYS A 461 -15.26 -15.55 10.41
N GLU A 462 -14.23 -15.06 11.07
CA GLU A 462 -13.42 -13.91 10.61
C GLU A 462 -12.69 -14.22 9.29
N GLN A 463 -12.21 -15.46 9.12
CA GLN A 463 -11.60 -15.88 7.86
C GLN A 463 -12.60 -15.92 6.71
N LEU A 464 -13.83 -16.37 6.98
CA LEU A 464 -14.89 -16.41 5.98
C LEU A 464 -15.39 -15.02 5.62
N ASP A 465 -15.51 -14.11 6.59
CA ASP A 465 -15.94 -12.74 6.37
C ASP A 465 -14.90 -11.97 5.53
N ARG A 466 -13.60 -12.11 5.82
CA ARG A 466 -12.50 -11.54 4.99
C ARG A 466 -12.48 -12.12 3.57
N PHE A 467 -12.73 -13.42 3.44
CA PHE A 467 -12.85 -14.05 2.12
C PHE A 467 -14.01 -13.44 1.32
N ASP A 468 -15.15 -13.26 1.95
CA ASP A 468 -16.35 -12.69 1.33
C ASP A 468 -16.07 -11.26 0.84
N GLU A 469 -15.48 -10.41 1.69
CA GLU A 469 -15.12 -9.02 1.36
C GLU A 469 -14.16 -8.97 0.18
N LEU A 470 -13.10 -9.78 0.23
CA LEU A 470 -12.10 -9.82 -0.84
C LEU A 470 -12.73 -10.31 -2.15
N PHE A 471 -13.49 -11.41 -2.08
CA PHE A 471 -14.12 -11.99 -3.26
C PHE A 471 -15.14 -11.04 -3.88
N MET A 472 -15.98 -10.41 -3.06
CA MET A 472 -16.96 -9.45 -3.54
C MET A 472 -16.34 -8.17 -4.10
N SER A 473 -15.17 -7.77 -3.60
CA SER A 473 -14.41 -6.66 -4.20
C SER A 473 -13.87 -6.99 -5.60
N MET A 474 -13.61 -8.28 -5.87
CA MET A 474 -13.15 -8.78 -7.17
C MET A 474 -14.28 -9.04 -8.16
N PHE A 475 -15.39 -9.54 -7.63
CA PHE A 475 -16.57 -9.95 -8.41
C PHE A 475 -17.84 -9.32 -7.82
N PRO A 476 -18.02 -7.99 -7.97
CA PRO A 476 -19.15 -7.28 -7.34
C PRO A 476 -20.53 -7.78 -7.78
N THR A 477 -20.61 -8.31 -8.99
CA THR A 477 -21.86 -8.84 -9.56
C THR A 477 -22.10 -10.31 -9.26
N PHE A 478 -21.14 -10.98 -8.60
CA PHE A 478 -21.20 -12.45 -8.44
C PHE A 478 -22.49 -12.95 -7.82
N VAL A 479 -23.00 -12.30 -6.78
CA VAL A 479 -24.24 -12.69 -6.11
C VAL A 479 -25.44 -12.59 -7.04
N THR A 480 -25.53 -11.48 -7.78
CA THR A 480 -26.60 -11.25 -8.77
C THR A 480 -26.54 -12.27 -9.90
N ASP A 481 -25.34 -12.50 -10.45
CA ASP A 481 -25.11 -13.43 -11.55
C ASP A 481 -25.35 -14.88 -11.12
N PHE A 482 -24.93 -15.22 -9.88
CA PHE A 482 -25.17 -16.53 -9.31
C PHE A 482 -26.67 -16.85 -9.20
N TYR A 483 -27.46 -15.90 -8.67
CA TYR A 483 -28.92 -16.07 -8.60
C TYR A 483 -29.57 -16.10 -9.98
N ALA A 484 -29.01 -15.39 -10.96
CA ALA A 484 -29.50 -15.43 -12.34
C ALA A 484 -29.38 -16.83 -12.98
N LEU A 485 -28.40 -17.63 -12.56
CA LEU A 485 -28.23 -19.01 -13.01
C LEU A 485 -29.17 -20.02 -12.35
N LEU A 486 -29.90 -19.62 -11.30
CA LEU A 486 -30.89 -20.48 -10.60
C LEU A 486 -32.28 -20.31 -11.17
N GLN A 487 -33.11 -21.35 -11.02
CA GLN A 487 -34.54 -21.34 -11.37
C GLN A 487 -35.27 -20.23 -10.60
N PRO A 488 -36.32 -19.60 -11.19
CA PRO A 488 -36.96 -18.42 -10.59
C PRO A 488 -37.45 -18.62 -9.16
N GLU A 489 -37.95 -19.82 -8.81
CA GLU A 489 -38.42 -20.17 -7.47
C GLU A 489 -37.32 -20.25 -6.41
N HIS A 490 -36.05 -20.31 -6.83
CA HIS A 490 -34.89 -20.39 -5.95
C HIS A 490 -34.12 -19.09 -5.88
N ARG A 491 -34.56 -18.01 -6.54
CA ARG A 491 -33.98 -16.69 -6.53
C ARG A 491 -34.45 -15.90 -5.30
N LYS A 492 -33.80 -16.08 -4.15
CA LYS A 492 -34.04 -15.21 -3.00
C LYS A 492 -33.24 -13.93 -3.13
N HIS A 493 -33.92 -12.81 -3.17
CA HIS A 493 -33.36 -11.45 -3.14
C HIS A 493 -33.60 -10.88 -1.74
N ASP A 494 -32.89 -11.34 -0.74
CA ASP A 494 -32.78 -10.66 0.54
C ASP A 494 -31.37 -10.07 0.62
N GLY A 495 -31.29 -8.74 0.75
CA GLY A 495 -30.11 -7.90 0.64
C GLY A 495 -28.94 -8.21 1.60
N GLU A 496 -28.55 -9.45 1.73
CA GLU A 496 -27.35 -9.86 2.47
C GLU A 496 -26.11 -9.61 1.61
N SER A 497 -25.27 -8.73 2.09
CA SER A 497 -23.99 -8.36 1.46
C SER A 497 -22.91 -9.45 1.59
N LEU A 498 -23.15 -10.51 2.33
CA LEU A 498 -22.20 -11.60 2.58
C LEU A 498 -22.59 -12.86 1.82
N LEU A 499 -21.57 -13.61 1.39
CA LEU A 499 -21.78 -14.87 0.68
C LEU A 499 -22.41 -15.93 1.60
N THR A 500 -23.45 -16.60 1.13
CA THR A 500 -23.97 -17.78 1.82
C THR A 500 -22.95 -18.93 1.80
N PRO A 501 -23.05 -19.92 2.70
CA PRO A 501 -22.15 -21.08 2.68
C PRO A 501 -22.08 -21.80 1.32
N SER A 502 -23.20 -21.86 0.60
CA SER A 502 -23.25 -22.42 -0.75
C SER A 502 -22.55 -21.51 -1.77
N MET A 503 -22.75 -20.20 -1.71
CA MET A 503 -22.09 -19.24 -2.61
C MET A 503 -20.58 -19.24 -2.45
N ARG A 504 -20.05 -19.36 -1.23
CA ARG A 504 -18.60 -19.47 -0.99
C ARG A 504 -17.98 -20.67 -1.71
N ILE A 505 -18.70 -21.78 -1.80
CA ILE A 505 -18.25 -22.95 -2.57
C ILE A 505 -18.12 -22.59 -4.05
N PHE A 506 -19.13 -21.95 -4.62
CA PHE A 506 -19.11 -21.56 -6.03
C PHE A 506 -18.22 -20.34 -6.30
N ALA A 507 -18.00 -19.47 -5.33
CA ALA A 507 -16.99 -18.43 -5.39
C ALA A 507 -15.57 -19.04 -5.54
N LEU A 508 -15.28 -20.11 -4.79
CA LEU A 508 -14.01 -20.84 -4.96
C LEU A 508 -13.92 -21.54 -6.32
N ILE A 509 -15.03 -22.10 -6.83
CA ILE A 509 -15.07 -22.65 -8.18
C ILE A 509 -14.83 -21.56 -9.23
N ARG A 510 -15.40 -20.36 -9.05
CA ARG A 510 -15.14 -19.19 -9.92
C ARG A 510 -13.66 -18.79 -9.91
N LEU A 511 -13.01 -18.90 -8.78
CA LEU A 511 -11.55 -18.68 -8.65
C LEU A 511 -10.71 -19.85 -9.18
N GLY A 512 -11.35 -20.88 -9.76
CA GLY A 512 -10.69 -22.05 -10.34
C GLY A 512 -10.44 -23.18 -9.35
N ILE A 513 -10.93 -23.09 -8.12
CA ILE A 513 -10.82 -24.15 -7.11
C ILE A 513 -12.05 -25.05 -7.23
N THR A 514 -11.94 -26.12 -8.03
CA THR A 514 -13.08 -27.01 -8.33
C THR A 514 -13.11 -28.29 -7.50
N SER A 515 -12.01 -28.67 -6.87
CA SER A 515 -11.89 -29.88 -6.06
C SER A 515 -12.65 -29.80 -4.74
N ASN A 516 -13.54 -30.73 -4.48
CA ASN A 516 -14.29 -30.82 -3.23
C ASN A 516 -13.37 -30.88 -2.00
N GLN A 517 -12.23 -31.56 -2.09
CA GLN A 517 -11.28 -31.65 -0.99
C GLN A 517 -10.58 -30.30 -0.71
N GLN A 518 -10.24 -29.58 -1.74
CA GLN A 518 -9.63 -28.24 -1.60
C GLN A 518 -10.65 -27.25 -1.05
N ILE A 519 -11.85 -27.23 -1.60
CA ILE A 519 -12.95 -26.41 -1.11
C ILE A 519 -13.26 -26.74 0.35
N ALA A 520 -13.30 -28.02 0.70
CA ALA A 520 -13.52 -28.47 2.06
C ALA A 520 -12.41 -27.97 3.02
N ARG A 521 -11.14 -28.00 2.59
CA ARG A 521 -10.01 -27.47 3.38
C ARG A 521 -10.10 -25.95 3.55
N VAL A 522 -10.35 -25.23 2.47
CA VAL A 522 -10.42 -23.77 2.50
C VAL A 522 -11.58 -23.29 3.39
N LEU A 523 -12.75 -23.89 3.26
CA LEU A 523 -13.93 -23.49 4.02
C LEU A 523 -14.04 -24.19 5.38
N ASN A 524 -13.13 -25.11 5.68
CA ASN A 524 -13.14 -25.94 6.88
C ASN A 524 -14.51 -26.65 7.07
N TYR A 525 -14.97 -27.29 5.99
CA TYR A 525 -16.15 -28.18 5.95
C TYR A 525 -15.72 -29.62 5.70
N THR A 526 -16.64 -30.58 5.99
CA THR A 526 -16.41 -31.96 5.61
C THR A 526 -16.61 -32.13 4.10
N TYR A 527 -15.95 -33.12 3.51
CA TYR A 527 -16.13 -33.47 2.10
C TYR A 527 -17.61 -33.66 1.73
N ASN A 528 -18.33 -34.39 2.58
CA ASN A 528 -19.76 -34.66 2.37
C ASN A 528 -20.60 -33.37 2.43
N THR A 529 -20.26 -32.42 3.26
CA THR A 529 -20.93 -31.12 3.32
C THR A 529 -20.80 -30.38 1.99
N ILE A 530 -19.57 -30.34 1.41
CA ILE A 530 -19.34 -29.69 0.12
C ILE A 530 -20.14 -30.40 -0.98
N LEU A 531 -20.06 -31.72 -1.03
CA LEU A 531 -20.78 -32.51 -2.02
C LEU A 531 -22.28 -32.23 -1.97
N ASN A 532 -22.86 -32.25 -0.77
CA ASN A 532 -24.29 -32.00 -0.58
C ASN A 532 -24.72 -30.58 -1.04
N TYR A 533 -23.94 -29.57 -0.71
CA TYR A 533 -24.19 -28.21 -1.19
C TYR A 533 -24.10 -28.11 -2.72
N ARG A 534 -23.07 -28.70 -3.35
CA ARG A 534 -22.92 -28.68 -4.81
C ARG A 534 -24.09 -29.38 -5.51
N VAL A 535 -24.43 -30.59 -5.06
CA VAL A 535 -25.54 -31.34 -5.64
C VAL A 535 -26.85 -30.56 -5.47
N ARG A 536 -27.11 -30.04 -4.28
CA ARG A 536 -28.32 -29.28 -3.98
C ARG A 536 -28.42 -28.02 -4.85
N VAL A 537 -27.37 -27.24 -4.97
CA VAL A 537 -27.41 -26.00 -5.75
C VAL A 537 -27.49 -26.30 -7.24
N ARG A 538 -26.74 -27.31 -7.74
CA ARG A 538 -26.87 -27.74 -9.14
C ARG A 538 -28.29 -28.17 -9.49
N ALA A 539 -28.99 -28.85 -8.59
CA ALA A 539 -30.39 -29.23 -8.80
C ALA A 539 -31.33 -28.02 -8.88
N MET A 540 -30.94 -26.87 -8.30
CA MET A 540 -31.67 -25.61 -8.36
C MET A 540 -31.33 -24.77 -9.59
N ALA A 541 -30.33 -25.14 -10.37
CA ALA A 541 -29.88 -24.41 -11.53
C ALA A 541 -30.84 -24.55 -12.73
N ILE A 542 -30.83 -23.53 -13.59
CA ILE A 542 -31.54 -23.57 -14.88
C ILE A 542 -30.95 -24.70 -15.75
N ASN A 543 -29.63 -24.81 -15.80
CA ASN A 543 -28.89 -25.85 -16.54
C ASN A 543 -27.92 -26.58 -15.58
N PRO A 544 -28.32 -27.69 -14.97
CA PRO A 544 -27.50 -28.42 -13.99
C PRO A 544 -26.15 -28.91 -14.53
N ASP A 545 -26.08 -29.29 -15.82
CA ASP A 545 -24.87 -29.87 -16.41
C ASP A 545 -23.79 -28.84 -16.74
N SER A 546 -24.16 -27.61 -17.12
CA SER A 546 -23.22 -26.53 -17.42
C SER A 546 -23.02 -25.57 -16.25
N PHE A 547 -23.77 -25.70 -15.17
CA PHE A 547 -23.81 -24.72 -14.08
C PHE A 547 -22.45 -24.29 -13.57
N GLU A 548 -21.56 -25.22 -13.29
CA GLU A 548 -20.21 -24.88 -12.79
C GLU A 548 -19.33 -24.20 -13.86
N GLN A 549 -19.53 -24.57 -15.13
CA GLN A 549 -18.83 -23.89 -16.25
C GLN A 549 -19.33 -22.45 -16.42
N ASP A 550 -20.62 -22.22 -16.19
CA ASP A 550 -21.23 -20.90 -16.27
C ASP A 550 -20.83 -20.04 -15.07
N ILE A 551 -20.72 -20.63 -13.88
CA ILE A 551 -20.10 -19.98 -12.71
C ILE A 551 -18.67 -19.51 -13.03
N MET A 552 -17.87 -20.30 -13.72
CA MET A 552 -16.50 -19.94 -14.09
C MET A 552 -16.41 -18.74 -15.04
N LYS A 553 -17.47 -18.39 -15.74
CA LYS A 553 -17.54 -17.27 -16.68
C LYS A 553 -18.02 -15.97 -16.03
N ILE A 554 -18.56 -15.99 -14.82
CA ILE A 554 -19.07 -14.79 -14.12
C ILE A 554 -17.95 -13.75 -14.02
N GLY A 555 -18.18 -12.54 -14.55
CA GLY A 555 -17.24 -11.43 -14.49
C GLY A 555 -16.02 -11.57 -15.43
N LEU A 556 -16.09 -12.41 -16.49
CA LEU A 556 -15.10 -12.44 -17.60
C LEU A 556 -15.42 -11.38 -18.64
#